data_3088745f851c63c960547a2df7ff1743
#
_entry.id   3088745f851c63c960547a2df7ff1743
#
_cell.length_a   1.000
_cell.length_b   1.000
_cell.length_c   1.000
_cell.angle_alpha   90.00
_cell.angle_beta   90.00
_cell.angle_gamma   90.00
#
_symmetry.space_group_name_H-M   'P 1'
#
loop_
_entity.id
_entity.type
_entity.pdbx_description
1 polymer ?
#
loop_
_entity_poly.entity_id
_entity_poly.type
_entity_poly.pdbx_seq_one_letter_code
_entity_poly.pdbx_strand_id
1 'polypeptide(L)'
;QMCIRDRLKARGVKPDGQPWWVEIEQPEGSPAPRTVCALLELAVATSGDYRRAFEHGGRRYPHTIDGSTGRPVDNGLASVTVFHAEAMKADAYATALTVMGPFEGPEFARDMGLAAHFVERTPRGLVERMSPAYQAMMDEGA
;
A
#
# COMPACT_ATOMS: atom_id res chain seq x y z
N GLN A 1 4.68 6.09 -17.93
CA GLN A 1 3.89 5.81 -16.73
C GLN A 1 3.61 4.31 -16.66
N MET A 2 3.90 3.67 -15.54
CA MET A 2 3.72 2.24 -15.35
C MET A 2 2.76 2.04 -14.16
N CYS A 3 1.67 1.29 -14.36
CA CYS A 3 0.78 0.90 -13.26
C CYS A 3 1.41 -0.26 -12.49
N ILE A 4 1.51 -0.13 -11.18
CA ILE A 4 2.01 -1.18 -10.31
C ILE A 4 0.87 -2.13 -9.99
N ARG A 5 1.08 -3.42 -10.25
CA ARG A 5 0.12 -4.45 -9.84
C ARG A 5 0.29 -4.89 -8.39
N ASP A 6 1.52 -5.16 -7.96
CA ASP A 6 1.82 -5.63 -6.60
C ASP A 6 3.06 -4.96 -6.03
N ARG A 7 4.18 -5.00 -6.75
CA ARG A 7 5.47 -4.44 -6.31
C ARG A 7 6.35 -4.04 -7.48
N LEU A 8 7.16 -3.00 -7.26
CA LEU A 8 8.11 -2.51 -8.23
C LEU A 8 9.33 -1.93 -7.52
N LYS A 9 10.50 -2.10 -8.09
CA LYS A 9 11.71 -1.36 -7.72
C LYS A 9 12.24 -0.62 -8.93
N ALA A 10 12.45 0.68 -8.80
CA ALA A 10 13.16 1.49 -9.78
C ALA A 10 14.64 1.56 -9.45
N ARG A 11 15.47 1.56 -10.49
CA ARG A 11 16.92 1.81 -10.41
C ARG A 11 17.32 2.81 -11.47
N GLY A 12 18.22 3.72 -11.07
CA GLY A 12 18.71 4.77 -11.95
C GLY A 12 17.60 5.67 -12.49
N VAL A 13 17.90 6.38 -13.54
CA VAL A 13 17.00 7.29 -14.25
C VAL A 13 16.71 6.77 -15.65
N LYS A 14 15.67 7.31 -16.28
CA LYS A 14 15.40 7.07 -17.69
C LYS A 14 16.52 7.65 -18.57
N PRO A 15 16.61 7.24 -19.87
CA PRO A 15 17.59 7.79 -20.81
C PRO A 15 17.53 9.31 -20.98
N ASP A 16 16.39 9.94 -20.69
CA ASP A 16 16.17 11.37 -20.72
C ASP A 16 16.53 12.09 -19.41
N GLY A 17 17.12 11.37 -18.43
CA GLY A 17 17.51 11.88 -17.12
C GLY A 17 16.35 12.01 -16.12
N GLN A 18 15.13 11.70 -16.52
CA GLN A 18 13.97 11.79 -15.65
C GLN A 18 13.85 10.56 -14.73
N PRO A 19 13.25 10.70 -13.53
CA PRO A 19 12.95 9.57 -12.66
C PRO A 19 11.88 8.67 -13.28
N TRP A 20 11.71 7.49 -12.71
CA TRP A 20 10.64 6.57 -13.07
C TRP A 20 9.36 7.03 -12.39
N TRP A 21 8.42 7.55 -13.19
CA TRP A 21 7.10 7.93 -12.71
C TRP A 21 6.18 6.72 -12.64
N VAL A 22 5.65 6.46 -11.47
CA VAL A 22 4.80 5.31 -11.18
C VAL A 22 3.49 5.79 -10.57
N GLU A 23 2.38 5.33 -11.13
CA GLU A 23 1.06 5.55 -10.57
C GLU A 23 0.75 4.47 -9.53
N ILE A 24 0.42 4.90 -8.31
CA ILE A 24 -0.03 4.01 -7.24
C ILE A 24 -1.47 3.61 -7.52
N GLU A 25 -1.70 2.30 -7.62
CA GLU A 25 -3.04 1.80 -7.79
C GLU A 25 -3.86 1.98 -6.51
N GLN A 26 -5.10 2.39 -6.68
CA GLN A 26 -6.03 2.59 -5.57
C GLN A 26 -7.27 1.71 -5.75
N PRO A 27 -7.96 1.33 -4.64
CA PRO A 27 -9.25 0.68 -4.71
C PRO A 27 -10.27 1.50 -5.50
N GLU A 28 -11.17 0.84 -6.22
CA GLU A 28 -12.28 1.51 -6.90
C GLU A 28 -13.12 2.31 -5.90
N GLY A 29 -13.47 3.55 -6.29
CA GLY A 29 -14.23 4.47 -5.44
C GLY A 29 -13.38 5.21 -4.41
N SER A 30 -12.05 5.11 -4.47
CA SER A 30 -11.18 5.95 -3.64
C SER A 30 -11.43 7.43 -3.95
N PRO A 31 -11.70 8.28 -2.94
CA PRO A 31 -11.83 9.71 -3.13
C PRO A 31 -10.49 10.41 -3.37
N ALA A 32 -9.39 9.70 -3.13
CA ALA A 32 -8.06 10.25 -3.29
C ALA A 32 -7.75 10.54 -4.77
N PRO A 33 -7.03 11.63 -5.03
CA PRO A 33 -6.46 11.86 -6.35
C PRO A 33 -5.48 10.73 -6.71
N ARG A 34 -5.33 10.47 -8.00
CA ARG A 34 -4.32 9.53 -8.48
C ARG A 34 -2.94 9.95 -8.00
N THR A 35 -2.32 9.14 -7.18
CA THR A 35 -0.98 9.41 -6.67
C THR A 35 0.05 8.91 -7.67
N VAL A 36 0.87 9.82 -8.17
CA VAL A 36 2.00 9.51 -9.05
C VAL A 36 3.28 9.85 -8.30
N CYS A 37 4.16 8.86 -8.14
CA CYS A 37 5.43 9.02 -7.44
C CYS A 37 6.61 8.92 -8.39
N ALA A 38 7.63 9.75 -8.15
CA ALA A 38 8.94 9.59 -8.74
C ALA A 38 9.73 8.55 -7.95
N LEU A 39 10.11 7.45 -8.57
CA LEU A 39 10.94 6.44 -7.93
C LEU A 39 12.38 6.57 -8.42
N LEU A 40 13.31 6.76 -7.46
CA LEU A 40 14.75 6.73 -7.66
C LEU A 40 15.36 5.84 -6.58
N GLU A 41 15.97 4.70 -6.96
CA GLU A 41 16.54 3.69 -6.05
C GLU A 41 15.54 3.19 -4.97
N LEU A 42 14.25 3.38 -5.21
CA LEU A 42 13.17 3.09 -4.27
C LEU A 42 12.26 1.99 -4.82
N ALA A 43 11.74 1.19 -3.92
CA ALA A 43 10.73 0.20 -4.22
C ALA A 43 9.39 0.61 -3.61
N VAL A 44 8.31 0.17 -4.23
CA VAL A 44 6.94 0.31 -3.73
C VAL A 44 6.23 -1.03 -3.86
N ALA A 45 5.45 -1.37 -2.85
CA ALA A 45 4.58 -2.54 -2.86
C ALA A 45 3.21 -2.18 -2.30
N THR A 46 2.16 -2.77 -2.87
CA THR A 46 0.79 -2.60 -2.41
C THR A 46 0.16 -3.96 -2.14
N SER A 47 -0.29 -4.18 -0.92
CA SER A 47 -1.14 -5.28 -0.51
C SER A 47 -2.59 -4.80 -0.48
N GLY A 48 -3.49 -5.50 -1.17
CA GLY A 48 -4.90 -5.09 -1.26
C GLY A 48 -5.84 -6.27 -1.48
N ASP A 49 -7.09 -6.09 -1.08
CA ASP A 49 -8.15 -7.09 -1.18
C ASP A 49 -8.97 -7.00 -2.48
N TYR A 50 -8.78 -5.94 -3.26
CA TYR A 50 -9.65 -5.63 -4.41
C TYR A 50 -9.33 -6.44 -5.67
N ARG A 51 -8.12 -7.00 -5.79
CA ARG A 51 -7.72 -7.80 -6.96
C ARG A 51 -7.78 -9.29 -6.75
N ARG A 52 -7.38 -9.75 -5.57
CA ARG A 52 -7.31 -11.18 -5.22
C ARG A 52 -8.21 -11.44 -4.02
N ALA A 53 -9.45 -11.72 -4.31
CA ALA A 53 -10.44 -12.12 -3.33
C ALA A 53 -11.21 -13.32 -3.87
N PHE A 54 -11.78 -14.11 -2.99
CA PHE A 54 -12.71 -15.18 -3.35
C PHE A 54 -14.05 -14.94 -2.66
N GLU A 55 -15.10 -15.46 -3.25
CA GLU A 55 -16.45 -15.41 -2.68
C GLU A 55 -16.86 -16.76 -2.12
N HIS A 56 -17.37 -16.74 -0.90
CA HIS A 56 -17.95 -17.92 -0.27
C HIS A 56 -19.17 -17.51 0.57
N GLY A 57 -20.30 -18.19 0.35
CA GLY A 57 -21.54 -17.91 1.10
C GLY A 57 -22.05 -16.46 0.90
N GLY A 58 -21.84 -15.86 -0.29
CA GLY A 58 -22.24 -14.48 -0.58
C GLY A 58 -21.36 -13.40 0.08
N ARG A 59 -20.26 -13.79 0.70
CA ARG A 59 -19.27 -12.89 1.31
C ARG A 59 -17.95 -12.97 0.57
N ARG A 60 -17.32 -11.80 0.37
CA ARG A 60 -16.00 -11.67 -0.24
C ARG A 60 -14.92 -11.77 0.83
N TYR A 61 -13.89 -12.56 0.56
CA TYR A 61 -12.73 -12.77 1.43
C TYR A 61 -11.46 -12.39 0.69
N PRO A 62 -10.56 -11.61 1.31
CA PRO A 62 -9.25 -11.35 0.74
C PRO A 62 -8.39 -12.62 0.76
N HIS A 63 -7.38 -12.66 -0.09
CA HIS A 63 -6.45 -13.79 -0.17
C HIS A 63 -5.40 -13.80 0.95
N THR A 64 -5.23 -12.66 1.65
CA THR A 64 -4.29 -12.54 2.76
C THR A 64 -4.82 -13.28 3.97
N ILE A 65 -4.01 -14.19 4.51
CA ILE A 65 -4.35 -14.98 5.70
C ILE A 65 -3.64 -14.39 6.91
N ASP A 66 -4.38 -14.21 7.98
CA ASP A 66 -3.83 -13.92 9.29
C ASP A 66 -3.22 -15.21 9.87
N GLY A 67 -1.89 -15.20 10.07
CA GLY A 67 -1.15 -16.35 10.56
C GLY A 67 -1.50 -16.76 11.99
N SER A 68 -2.09 -15.87 12.80
CA SER A 68 -2.52 -16.16 14.17
C SER A 68 -3.84 -16.91 14.23
N THR A 69 -4.75 -16.65 13.28
CA THR A 69 -6.09 -17.23 13.23
C THR A 69 -6.22 -18.30 12.16
N GLY A 70 -5.34 -18.33 11.16
CA GLY A 70 -5.43 -19.18 9.98
C GLY A 70 -6.61 -18.82 9.06
N ARG A 71 -7.19 -17.64 9.21
CA ARG A 71 -8.37 -17.16 8.46
C ARG A 71 -8.01 -15.97 7.58
N PRO A 72 -8.78 -15.72 6.51
CA PRO A 72 -8.66 -14.48 5.75
C PRO A 72 -8.79 -13.25 6.65
N VAL A 73 -7.95 -12.25 6.40
CA VAL A 73 -8.00 -10.96 7.11
C VAL A 73 -9.35 -10.30 6.88
N ASP A 74 -9.99 -9.84 7.95
CA ASP A 74 -11.30 -9.18 7.92
C ASP A 74 -11.30 -7.96 8.86
N ASN A 75 -10.49 -6.96 8.52
CA ASN A 75 -10.27 -5.79 9.36
C ASN A 75 -10.60 -4.46 8.68
N GLY A 76 -11.23 -4.51 7.49
CA GLY A 76 -11.68 -3.33 6.77
C GLY A 76 -10.61 -2.64 5.92
N LEU A 77 -9.33 -3.03 6.00
CA LEU A 77 -8.31 -2.46 5.12
C LEU A 77 -8.54 -2.90 3.66
N ALA A 78 -8.66 -1.91 2.77
CA ALA A 78 -8.77 -2.11 1.33
C ALA A 78 -7.41 -2.26 0.68
N SER A 79 -6.44 -1.43 1.10
CA SER A 79 -5.06 -1.51 0.62
C SER A 79 -4.08 -0.89 1.61
N VAL A 80 -2.85 -1.40 1.55
CA VAL A 80 -1.69 -0.83 2.23
C VAL A 80 -0.55 -0.74 1.23
N THR A 81 -0.03 0.46 1.01
CA THR A 81 1.12 0.72 0.13
C THR A 81 2.32 1.09 0.99
N VAL A 82 3.48 0.47 0.73
CA VAL A 82 4.73 0.73 1.46
C VAL A 82 5.84 1.07 0.49
N PHE A 83 6.60 2.10 0.80
CA PHE A 83 7.84 2.47 0.12
C PHE A 83 9.05 2.03 0.95
N HIS A 84 10.03 1.43 0.30
CA HIS A 84 11.26 0.98 0.96
C HIS A 84 12.40 0.88 -0.07
N ALA A 85 13.65 0.98 0.39
CA ALA A 85 14.81 0.77 -0.49
C ALA A 85 14.89 -0.64 -1.09
N GLU A 86 14.36 -1.65 -0.38
CA GLU A 86 14.36 -3.05 -0.78
C GLU A 86 12.93 -3.51 -1.12
N ALA A 87 12.72 -4.04 -2.33
CA ALA A 87 11.40 -4.50 -2.78
C ALA A 87 10.83 -5.64 -1.92
N MET A 88 11.69 -6.55 -1.45
CA MET A 88 11.29 -7.64 -0.57
C MET A 88 10.73 -7.12 0.76
N LYS A 89 11.36 -6.10 1.34
CA LYS A 89 10.90 -5.49 2.58
C LYS A 89 9.62 -4.68 2.37
N ALA A 90 9.53 -3.92 1.26
CA ALA A 90 8.29 -3.22 0.91
C ALA A 90 7.11 -4.18 0.85
N ASP A 91 7.25 -5.32 0.17
CA ASP A 91 6.24 -6.35 0.03
C ASP A 91 5.88 -7.02 1.37
N ALA A 92 6.88 -7.40 2.15
CA ALA A 92 6.68 -8.02 3.46
C ALA A 92 5.96 -7.07 4.44
N TYR A 93 6.38 -5.81 4.50
CA TYR A 93 5.73 -4.81 5.35
C TYR A 93 4.32 -4.48 4.89
N ALA A 94 4.06 -4.35 3.58
CA ALA A 94 2.72 -4.11 3.07
C ALA A 94 1.75 -5.23 3.51
N THR A 95 2.19 -6.48 3.45
CA THR A 95 1.40 -7.63 3.91
C THR A 95 1.25 -7.65 5.43
N ALA A 96 2.33 -7.44 6.19
CA ALA A 96 2.29 -7.42 7.65
C ALA A 96 1.35 -6.32 8.18
N LEU A 97 1.46 -5.11 7.65
CA LEU A 97 0.60 -3.98 8.02
C LEU A 97 -0.88 -4.24 7.66
N THR A 98 -1.14 -4.96 6.57
CA THR A 98 -2.50 -5.40 6.22
C THR A 98 -3.06 -6.35 7.28
N VAL A 99 -2.26 -7.29 7.78
CA VAL A 99 -2.67 -8.22 8.85
C VAL A 99 -2.90 -7.49 10.18
N MET A 100 -2.01 -6.55 10.54
CA MET A 100 -2.13 -5.74 11.77
C MET A 100 -3.39 -4.88 11.80
N GLY A 101 -3.87 -4.47 10.62
CA GLY A 101 -5.13 -3.72 10.52
C GLY A 101 -5.01 -2.20 10.70
N PRO A 102 -6.18 -1.50 10.71
CA PRO A 102 -6.24 -0.05 10.60
C PRO A 102 -5.82 0.71 11.87
N PHE A 103 -5.61 0.03 12.98
CA PHE A 103 -5.18 0.65 14.24
C PHE A 103 -3.71 0.37 14.53
N GLU A 104 -3.32 -0.89 14.64
CA GLU A 104 -1.96 -1.29 14.97
C GLU A 104 -0.98 -1.04 13.81
N GLY A 105 -1.42 -1.23 12.57
CA GLY A 105 -0.59 -1.03 11.39
C GLY A 105 -0.01 0.38 11.27
N PRO A 106 -0.81 1.46 11.35
CA PRO A 106 -0.30 2.83 11.32
C PRO A 106 0.64 3.16 12.49
N GLU A 107 0.38 2.64 13.69
CA GLU A 107 1.27 2.83 14.85
C GLU A 107 2.62 2.14 14.62
N PHE A 108 2.60 0.90 14.19
CA PHE A 108 3.82 0.17 13.85
C PHE A 108 4.61 0.86 12.72
N ALA A 109 3.92 1.33 11.68
CA ALA A 109 4.58 2.05 10.59
C ALA A 109 5.25 3.34 11.07
N ARG A 110 4.61 4.09 11.98
CA ARG A 110 5.18 5.28 12.61
C ARG A 110 6.43 4.93 13.42
N ASP A 111 6.34 3.93 14.28
CA ASP A 111 7.42 3.55 15.20
C ASP A 111 8.64 2.98 14.47
N MET A 112 8.42 2.31 13.35
CA MET A 112 9.46 1.79 12.47
C MET A 112 9.95 2.79 11.41
N GLY A 113 9.38 3.99 11.34
CA GLY A 113 9.74 5.00 10.34
C GLY A 113 9.42 4.57 8.90
N LEU A 114 8.44 3.69 8.70
CA LEU A 114 8.04 3.22 7.37
C LEU A 114 7.19 4.26 6.65
N ALA A 115 7.48 4.51 5.39
CA ALA A 115 6.61 5.30 4.52
C ALA A 115 5.46 4.40 4.04
N ALA A 116 4.30 4.53 4.68
CA ALA A 116 3.13 3.68 4.47
C ALA A 116 1.85 4.51 4.29
N HIS A 117 1.01 4.06 3.35
CA HIS A 117 -0.30 4.62 3.05
C HIS A 117 -1.35 3.52 3.19
N PHE A 118 -2.40 3.80 3.94
CA PHE A 118 -3.49 2.89 4.26
C PHE A 118 -4.79 3.43 3.69
N VAL A 119 -5.59 2.55 3.08
CA VAL A 119 -6.97 2.85 2.67
C VAL A 119 -7.89 1.88 3.38
N GLU A 120 -8.80 2.41 4.18
CA GLU A 120 -9.76 1.67 4.99
C GLU A 120 -11.18 1.83 4.44
N ARG A 121 -11.97 0.74 4.40
CA ARG A 121 -13.40 0.76 4.13
C ARG A 121 -14.16 1.01 5.43
N THR A 122 -14.88 2.10 5.47
CA THR A 122 -15.78 2.43 6.58
C THR A 122 -17.24 2.49 6.09
N PRO A 123 -18.23 2.47 6.97
CA PRO A 123 -19.63 2.69 6.59
C PRO A 123 -19.88 4.03 5.89
N ARG A 124 -18.94 5.00 6.03
CA ARG A 124 -19.03 6.33 5.41
C ARG A 124 -18.24 6.43 4.11
N GLY A 125 -17.65 5.34 3.62
CA GLY A 125 -16.80 5.30 2.44
C GLY A 125 -15.34 4.97 2.77
N LEU A 126 -14.45 5.22 1.80
CA LEU A 126 -13.01 4.98 1.98
C LEU A 126 -12.37 6.14 2.76
N VAL A 127 -11.51 5.78 3.70
CA VAL A 127 -10.73 6.71 4.54
C VAL A 127 -9.25 6.40 4.35
N GLU A 128 -8.44 7.44 4.20
CA GLU A 128 -7.00 7.32 4.04
C GLU A 128 -6.28 7.69 5.33
N ARG A 129 -5.18 6.96 5.58
CA ARG A 129 -4.22 7.28 6.64
C ARG A 129 -2.82 7.17 6.09
N MET A 130 -1.97 8.10 6.46
CA MET A 130 -0.59 8.18 6.02
C MET A 130 0.33 8.16 7.24
N SER A 131 1.41 7.38 7.16
CA SER A 131 2.47 7.49 8.15
C SER A 131 3.22 8.82 8.03
N PRO A 132 3.87 9.31 9.09
CA PRO A 132 4.66 10.54 9.02
C PRO A 132 5.75 10.50 7.94
N ALA A 133 6.41 9.36 7.77
CA ALA A 133 7.44 9.19 6.75
C ALA A 133 6.84 9.26 5.32
N TYR A 134 5.63 8.76 5.10
CA TYR A 134 4.94 8.89 3.81
C TYR A 134 4.56 10.36 3.54
N GLN A 135 4.03 11.06 4.53
CA GLN A 135 3.69 12.49 4.42
C GLN A 135 4.93 13.33 4.06
N ALA A 136 6.04 13.14 4.78
CA ALA A 136 7.29 13.82 4.49
C ALA A 136 7.78 13.57 3.05
N MET A 137 7.69 12.34 2.58
CA MET A 137 8.07 11.98 1.20
C MET A 137 7.18 12.67 0.15
N MET A 138 5.89 12.87 0.44
CA MET A 138 4.97 13.56 -0.48
C MET A 138 5.22 15.07 -0.49
N ASP A 139 5.54 15.66 0.66
CA ASP A 139 5.82 17.09 0.79
C ASP A 139 7.14 17.49 0.11
N GLU A 140 8.16 16.63 0.13
CA GLU A 140 9.44 16.84 -0.56
C GLU A 140 9.32 16.72 -2.09
N GLY A 141 8.27 16.09 -2.59
CA GLY A 141 8.02 15.89 -4.02
C GLY A 141 7.08 16.89 -4.67
N ALA A 142 6.59 17.87 -3.90
CA ALA A 142 5.60 18.85 -4.35
C ALA A 142 6.22 20.12 -4.95
#